data_707d88c4e9e533697b2d2e07a01d1916
#
_entry.id   707d88c4e9e533697b2d2e07a01d1916
#
_cell.length_a   1.000
_cell.length_b   1.000
_cell.length_c   1.000
_cell.angle_alpha   90.00
_cell.angle_beta   90.00
_cell.angle_gamma   90.00
#
_symmetry.space_group_name_H-M   'P 1'
#
loop_
_entity.id
_entity.type
_entity.pdbx_description
1 polymer ?
#
loop_
_entity_poly.entity_id
_entity_poly.type
_entity_poly.pdbx_seq_one_letter_code
_entity_poly.pdbx_strand_id
1 'polypeptide(L)'
;MIFDKKTISNFGIGKRKILNFVKSIGLNTRELPKTLKIRQQVAIDKKLKTIRFGKKYKDSIKNNIIFITKIKTYKGIRHRLGYPVRGQRTHTNAKTKKFKI
;
A
#
# COMPACT_ATOMS: atom_id res chain seq x y z
N MET A 1 -7.44 -1.88 -18.98
CA MET A 1 -6.38 -0.87 -19.03
C MET A 1 -5.60 -0.88 -17.72
N ILE A 2 -4.32 -1.19 -17.77
CA ILE A 2 -3.51 -1.48 -16.58
C ILE A 2 -3.03 -0.20 -15.88
N PHE A 3 -3.02 0.91 -16.58
CA PHE A 3 -2.56 2.22 -16.09
C PHE A 3 -3.65 3.30 -16.05
N ASP A 4 -4.91 2.90 -15.91
CA ASP A 4 -5.99 3.86 -15.69
C ASP A 4 -5.80 4.59 -14.36
N LYS A 5 -6.28 5.84 -14.29
CA LYS A 5 -6.33 6.62 -13.03
C LYS A 5 -6.90 5.78 -11.87
N LYS A 6 -7.81 4.87 -12.17
CA LYS A 6 -8.44 3.94 -11.23
C LYS A 6 -7.46 2.92 -10.63
N THR A 7 -6.47 2.45 -11.39
CA THR A 7 -5.44 1.52 -10.90
C THR A 7 -4.38 2.25 -10.07
N ILE A 8 -4.05 3.49 -10.45
CA ILE A 8 -3.10 4.35 -9.72
C ILE A 8 -3.71 4.81 -8.40
N SER A 9 -5.04 4.95 -8.30
CA SER A 9 -5.74 5.32 -7.06
C SER A 9 -5.87 4.18 -6.04
N ASN A 10 -5.50 2.94 -6.41
CA ASN A 10 -5.59 1.81 -5.51
C ASN A 10 -4.58 1.92 -4.35
N PHE A 11 -5.08 1.67 -3.16
CA PHE A 11 -4.27 1.70 -1.94
C PHE A 11 -3.06 0.75 -2.04
N GLY A 12 -1.87 1.28 -1.77
CA GLY A 12 -0.62 0.50 -1.82
C GLY A 12 0.12 0.55 -3.16
N ILE A 13 -0.42 1.23 -4.18
CA ILE A 13 0.25 1.47 -5.46
C ILE A 13 0.51 2.98 -5.60
N GLY A 14 1.75 3.38 -5.38
CA GLY A 14 2.21 4.76 -5.63
C GLY A 14 3.02 4.86 -6.92
N LYS A 15 3.26 6.08 -7.40
CA LYS A 15 4.04 6.37 -8.62
C LYS A 15 5.36 5.58 -8.70
N ARG A 16 6.11 5.50 -7.61
CA ARG A 16 7.40 4.80 -7.55
C ARG A 16 7.27 3.29 -7.76
N LYS A 17 6.24 2.66 -7.17
CA LYS A 17 5.97 1.24 -7.39
C LYS A 17 5.60 0.96 -8.84
N ILE A 18 4.82 1.83 -9.46
CA ILE A 18 4.45 1.72 -10.88
C ILE A 18 5.69 1.83 -11.76
N LEU A 19 6.55 2.81 -11.52
CA LEU A 19 7.80 2.96 -12.27
C LEU A 19 8.69 1.72 -12.17
N ASN A 20 8.90 1.22 -10.96
CA ASN A 20 9.68 0.00 -10.74
C ASN A 20 9.05 -1.22 -11.41
N PHE A 21 7.73 -1.30 -11.39
CA PHE A 21 6.96 -2.34 -12.05
C PHE A 21 7.16 -2.30 -13.57
N VAL A 22 7.00 -1.13 -14.19
CA VAL A 22 7.18 -0.93 -15.63
C VAL A 22 8.61 -1.28 -16.05
N LYS A 23 9.61 -0.77 -15.32
CA LYS A 23 11.03 -1.09 -15.55
C LYS A 23 11.31 -2.58 -15.46
N SER A 24 10.71 -3.27 -14.49
CA SER A 24 10.95 -4.71 -14.28
C SER A 24 10.35 -5.61 -15.36
N ILE A 25 9.48 -5.09 -16.22
CA ILE A 25 8.90 -5.78 -17.39
C ILE A 25 9.66 -5.37 -18.67
N GLY A 26 10.61 -4.41 -18.56
CA GLY A 26 11.33 -3.92 -19.73
C GLY A 26 10.50 -2.98 -20.62
N LEU A 27 9.44 -2.37 -20.07
CA LEU A 27 8.63 -1.41 -20.81
C LEU A 27 9.20 -0.01 -20.67
N ASN A 28 9.12 0.78 -21.75
CA ASN A 28 9.43 2.19 -21.70
C ASN A 28 8.30 2.93 -20.95
N THR A 29 8.66 3.79 -19.99
CA THR A 29 7.69 4.55 -19.19
C THR A 29 6.88 5.57 -20.00
N ARG A 30 7.34 5.90 -21.20
CA ARG A 30 6.70 6.85 -22.12
C ARG A 30 5.72 6.18 -23.09
N GLU A 31 5.76 4.86 -23.22
CA GLU A 31 4.86 4.14 -24.11
C GLU A 31 3.46 4.06 -23.51
N LEU A 32 2.48 4.50 -24.29
CA LEU A 32 1.07 4.44 -23.92
C LEU A 32 0.57 2.98 -23.98
N PRO A 33 -0.34 2.57 -23.07
CA PRO A 33 -0.85 1.20 -22.99
C PRO A 33 -1.57 0.69 -24.25
N LYS A 34 -1.86 1.58 -25.21
CA LYS A 34 -2.53 1.24 -26.47
C LYS A 34 -1.66 0.39 -27.42
N THR A 35 -0.34 0.38 -27.24
CA THR A 35 0.62 -0.27 -28.14
C THR A 35 1.25 -1.55 -27.58
N LEU A 36 0.76 -2.04 -26.43
CA LEU A 36 1.34 -3.21 -25.78
C LEU A 36 1.03 -4.50 -26.55
N LYS A 37 2.08 -5.26 -26.86
CA LYS A 37 1.96 -6.62 -27.43
C LYS A 37 1.31 -7.57 -26.43
N ILE A 38 0.58 -8.57 -26.91
CA ILE A 38 -0.13 -9.57 -26.08
C ILE A 38 0.80 -10.20 -25.03
N ARG A 39 2.04 -10.53 -25.41
CA ARG A 39 3.05 -11.07 -24.47
C ARG A 39 3.34 -10.16 -23.29
N GLN A 40 3.39 -8.85 -23.54
CA GLN A 40 3.62 -7.83 -22.50
C GLN A 40 2.41 -7.70 -21.57
N GLN A 41 1.20 -7.80 -22.09
CA GLN A 41 -0.03 -7.79 -21.28
C GLN A 41 -0.07 -9.00 -20.33
N VAL A 42 0.22 -10.19 -20.82
CA VAL A 42 0.29 -11.41 -20.00
C VAL A 42 1.36 -11.31 -18.90
N ALA A 43 2.53 -10.77 -19.22
CA ALA A 43 3.60 -10.54 -18.24
C ALA A 43 3.19 -9.54 -17.14
N ILE A 44 2.47 -8.50 -17.52
CA ILE A 44 1.91 -7.50 -16.61
C ILE A 44 0.90 -8.14 -15.66
N ASP A 45 -0.05 -8.92 -16.19
CA ASP A 45 -1.09 -9.57 -15.38
C ASP A 45 -0.49 -10.60 -14.41
N LYS A 46 0.47 -11.39 -14.86
CA LYS A 46 1.19 -12.32 -13.99
C LYS A 46 1.89 -11.61 -12.85
N LYS A 47 2.52 -10.48 -13.11
CA LYS A 47 3.25 -9.71 -12.12
C LYS A 47 2.31 -8.91 -11.19
N LEU A 48 1.17 -8.43 -11.69
CA LEU A 48 0.15 -7.79 -10.86
C LEU A 48 -0.44 -8.75 -9.81
N LYS A 49 -0.61 -10.03 -10.16
CA LYS A 49 -1.07 -11.06 -9.22
C LYS A 49 -0.13 -11.25 -8.03
N THR A 50 1.17 -10.99 -8.20
CA THR A 50 2.16 -11.13 -7.11
C THR A 50 2.19 -9.93 -6.17
N ILE A 51 1.73 -8.77 -6.61
CA ILE A 51 1.76 -7.53 -5.81
C ILE A 51 0.51 -7.44 -4.94
N ARG A 52 0.70 -7.24 -3.65
CA ARG A 52 -0.40 -6.97 -2.72
C ARG A 52 -0.83 -5.50 -2.85
N PHE A 53 -2.09 -5.26 -3.21
CA PHE A 53 -2.67 -3.91 -3.32
C PHE A 53 -4.16 -3.91 -2.97
N GLY A 54 -4.74 -2.72 -2.86
CA GLY A 54 -6.17 -2.53 -2.58
C GLY A 54 -6.58 -3.09 -1.23
N LYS A 55 -7.71 -3.79 -1.19
CA LYS A 55 -8.30 -4.35 0.03
C LYS A 55 -7.36 -5.33 0.74
N LYS A 56 -6.76 -6.26 0.01
CA LYS A 56 -5.81 -7.25 0.57
C LYS A 56 -4.64 -6.59 1.31
N TYR A 57 -4.14 -5.46 0.82
CA TYR A 57 -3.06 -4.74 1.47
C TYR A 57 -3.55 -4.03 2.74
N LYS A 58 -4.73 -3.41 2.70
CA LYS A 58 -5.37 -2.81 3.89
C LYS A 58 -5.60 -3.85 4.98
N ASP A 59 -6.13 -5.00 4.63
CA ASP A 59 -6.40 -6.09 5.58
C ASP A 59 -5.10 -6.63 6.18
N SER A 60 -4.04 -6.76 5.39
CA SER A 60 -2.72 -7.13 5.90
C SER A 60 -2.20 -6.14 6.96
N ILE A 61 -2.35 -4.84 6.73
CA ILE A 61 -1.95 -3.82 7.71
C ILE A 61 -2.81 -3.92 8.97
N LYS A 62 -4.13 -4.07 8.84
CA LYS A 62 -5.03 -4.25 9.98
C LYS A 62 -4.67 -5.48 10.80
N ASN A 63 -4.43 -6.61 10.14
CA ASN A 63 -4.05 -7.85 10.82
C ASN A 63 -2.73 -7.70 11.59
N ASN A 64 -1.74 -7.00 11.03
CA ASN A 64 -0.49 -6.72 11.73
C ASN A 64 -0.72 -5.86 12.99
N ILE A 65 -1.60 -4.86 12.92
CA ILE A 65 -1.92 -4.03 14.08
C ILE A 65 -2.68 -4.84 15.14
N ILE A 66 -3.66 -5.65 14.73
CA ILE A 66 -4.41 -6.55 15.61
C ILE A 66 -3.45 -7.54 16.29
N PHE A 67 -2.49 -8.09 15.56
CA PHE A 67 -1.48 -8.99 16.09
C PHE A 67 -0.65 -8.34 17.20
N ILE A 68 -0.11 -7.14 16.94
CA ILE A 68 0.67 -6.36 17.92
C ILE A 68 -0.18 -6.03 19.16
N THR A 69 -1.47 -5.74 18.96
CA THR A 69 -2.41 -5.44 20.05
C THR A 69 -2.71 -6.69 20.92
N LYS A 70 -2.84 -7.86 20.27
CA LYS A 70 -3.06 -9.14 20.99
C LYS A 70 -1.87 -9.53 21.88
N ILE A 71 -0.66 -9.30 21.43
CA ILE A 71 0.58 -9.58 22.19
C ILE A 71 0.75 -8.62 23.39
N LYS A 72 -0.11 -7.62 23.54
CA LYS A 72 -0.05 -6.61 24.63
C LYS A 72 1.28 -5.84 24.69
N THR A 73 1.96 -5.67 23.56
CA THR A 73 3.16 -4.82 23.50
C THR A 73 2.81 -3.36 23.80
N TYR A 74 3.78 -2.57 24.25
CA TYR A 74 3.60 -1.12 24.44
C TYR A 74 3.03 -0.44 23.20
N LYS A 75 3.56 -0.76 22.01
CA LYS A 75 3.02 -0.27 20.73
C LYS A 75 1.57 -0.68 20.51
N GLY A 76 1.21 -1.93 20.85
CA GLY A 76 -0.16 -2.43 20.72
C GLY A 76 -1.14 -1.69 21.62
N ILE A 77 -0.77 -1.45 22.88
CA ILE A 77 -1.58 -0.67 23.81
C ILE A 77 -1.81 0.74 23.28
N ARG A 78 -0.75 1.40 22.79
CA ARG A 78 -0.85 2.74 22.21
C ARG A 78 -1.74 2.77 20.96
N HIS A 79 -1.69 1.73 20.13
CA HIS A 79 -2.62 1.58 18.99
C HIS A 79 -4.07 1.48 19.45
N ARG A 80 -4.35 0.66 20.46
CA ARG A 80 -5.70 0.47 21.01
C ARG A 80 -6.28 1.76 21.61
N LEU A 81 -5.45 2.52 22.30
CA LEU A 81 -5.85 3.79 22.93
C LEU A 81 -5.86 4.98 21.97
N GLY A 82 -5.41 4.80 20.71
CA GLY A 82 -5.36 5.87 19.72
C GLY A 82 -4.23 6.88 19.95
N TYR A 83 -3.21 6.54 20.73
CA TYR A 83 -2.06 7.40 20.96
C TYR A 83 -0.97 7.25 19.90
N PRO A 84 -0.12 8.28 19.72
CA PRO A 84 1.05 8.19 18.85
C PRO A 84 1.99 7.08 19.31
N VAL A 85 2.47 6.26 18.37
CA VAL A 85 3.30 5.06 18.63
C VAL A 85 4.80 5.38 18.52
N ARG A 86 5.17 6.49 17.90
CA ARG A 86 6.55 6.85 17.58
C ARG A 86 7.17 7.89 18.53
N GLY A 87 6.77 7.92 19.79
CA GLY A 87 7.35 8.83 20.80
C GLY A 87 6.97 10.32 20.66
N GLN A 88 5.94 10.62 19.88
CA GLN A 88 5.45 12.00 19.76
C GLN A 88 4.86 12.49 21.09
N ARG A 89 5.07 13.77 21.38
CA ARG A 89 4.52 14.45 22.58
C ARG A 89 3.00 14.44 22.55
N THR A 90 2.37 14.03 23.65
CA THR A 90 0.91 13.87 23.74
C THR A 90 0.19 15.10 24.34
N HIS A 91 0.91 16.01 24.99
CA HIS A 91 0.32 17.15 25.67
C HIS A 91 -0.39 18.12 24.71
N THR A 92 0.20 18.45 23.56
CA THR A 92 -0.38 19.41 22.60
C THR A 92 -0.75 18.77 21.26
N ASN A 93 -0.06 17.72 20.84
CA ASN A 93 -0.11 17.16 19.48
C ASN A 93 -0.85 15.82 19.37
N ALA A 94 -1.53 15.36 20.42
CA ALA A 94 -2.29 14.11 20.38
C ALA A 94 -3.51 14.15 19.44
N LYS A 95 -3.94 15.35 19.02
CA LYS A 95 -5.09 15.53 18.11
C LYS A 95 -4.87 14.96 16.69
N THR A 96 -3.63 14.86 16.25
CA THR A 96 -3.29 14.40 14.89
C THR A 96 -3.48 12.90 14.68
N LYS A 97 -3.61 12.10 15.73
CA LYS A 97 -3.83 10.67 15.63
C LYS A 97 -5.21 10.24 16.11
N LYS A 98 -6.24 10.69 15.43
CA LYS A 98 -7.63 10.24 15.66
C LYS A 98 -8.00 8.95 14.90
N PHE A 99 -7.05 8.14 14.47
CA PHE A 99 -7.38 6.87 13.85
C PHE A 99 -7.64 5.81 14.94
N LYS A 100 -8.90 5.68 15.30
CA LYS A 100 -9.40 4.46 15.93
C LYS A 100 -9.40 3.36 14.85
N ILE A 101 -8.86 2.22 15.16
CA ILE A 101 -8.92 1.01 14.33
C ILE A 101 -10.31 0.42 14.45
#